data_ad4651c92b47f8fa906eb6d3376b899e
#
_entry.id   ad4651c92b47f8fa906eb6d3376b899e
#
_cell.length_a   1.000
_cell.length_b   1.000
_cell.length_c   1.000
_cell.angle_alpha   90.00
_cell.angle_beta   90.00
_cell.angle_gamma   90.00
#
_symmetry.space_group_name_H-M   'P 1'
#
loop_
_entity.id
_entity.type
_entity.pdbx_description
1 polymer ?
#
loop_
_entity_poly.entity_id
_entity_poly.type
_entity_poly.pdbx_seq_one_letter_code
_entity_poly.pdbx_strand_id
1 'polypeptide(L)'
;MTHRPALFAAVLALGRAGSNVGDHWVQSDYCARVKGATDDKPVYLTTDDPDDEPTVHGTSDGIKACAWHCLTYTATQALAVGAGARVLGIRLHPGAAAAALALSFVTHYAADRRVEGGLLETLAEKTGKGNFWRLASHGINGAYCLDSAWHHGWETAAALVATIGAKTR
;
A
#
# COMPACT_ATOMS: atom_id res chain seq x y z
N MET A 1 -10.29 -25.65 20.72
CA MET A 1 -8.96 -25.46 20.09
C MET A 1 -9.04 -24.19 19.25
N THR A 2 -8.17 -23.21 19.48
CA THR A 2 -8.11 -22.00 18.65
C THR A 2 -7.51 -22.35 17.30
N HIS A 3 -8.31 -22.26 16.23
CA HIS A 3 -7.85 -22.51 14.86
C HIS A 3 -7.03 -21.31 14.34
N ARG A 4 -5.92 -20.98 15.03
CA ARG A 4 -5.06 -19.85 14.68
C ARG A 4 -4.66 -19.80 13.19
N PRO A 5 -4.28 -20.94 12.55
CA PRO A 5 -3.99 -20.93 11.12
C PRO A 5 -5.17 -20.50 10.25
N ALA A 6 -6.38 -20.94 10.58
CA ALA A 6 -7.60 -20.57 9.85
C ALA A 6 -7.95 -19.08 10.06
N LEU A 7 -7.79 -18.57 11.29
CA LEU A 7 -7.97 -17.13 11.57
C LEU A 7 -6.99 -16.29 10.78
N PHE A 8 -5.72 -16.67 10.77
CA PHE A 8 -4.68 -15.99 9.98
C PHE A 8 -5.01 -16.02 8.48
N ALA A 9 -5.35 -17.18 7.93
CA ALA A 9 -5.68 -17.30 6.52
C ALA A 9 -6.88 -16.44 6.12
N ALA A 10 -7.93 -16.40 6.96
CA ALA A 10 -9.11 -15.57 6.71
C ALA A 10 -8.74 -14.07 6.75
N VAL A 11 -8.02 -13.62 7.77
CA VAL A 11 -7.61 -12.21 7.91
C VAL A 11 -6.67 -11.80 6.77
N LEU A 12 -5.73 -12.67 6.41
CA LEU A 12 -4.83 -12.42 5.27
C LEU A 12 -5.59 -12.29 3.95
N ALA A 13 -6.52 -13.20 3.68
CA ALA A 13 -7.31 -13.15 2.44
C ALA A 13 -8.16 -11.88 2.35
N LEU A 14 -8.85 -11.53 3.44
CA LEU A 14 -9.66 -10.31 3.53
C LEU A 14 -8.80 -9.04 3.42
N GLY A 15 -7.69 -9.00 4.14
CA GLY A 15 -6.74 -7.90 4.11
C GLY A 15 -6.17 -7.68 2.70
N ARG A 16 -5.74 -8.76 2.04
CA ARG A 16 -5.20 -8.70 0.67
C ARG A 16 -6.25 -8.27 -0.35
N ALA A 17 -7.48 -8.75 -0.24
CA ALA A 17 -8.56 -8.27 -1.09
C ALA A 17 -8.83 -6.78 -0.89
N GLY A 18 -8.87 -6.31 0.36
CA GLY A 18 -9.00 -4.90 0.70
C GLY A 18 -7.83 -4.06 0.17
N SER A 19 -6.60 -4.58 0.27
CA SER A 19 -5.40 -3.94 -0.28
C SER A 19 -5.49 -3.70 -1.77
N ASN A 20 -5.81 -4.74 -2.53
CA ASN A 20 -5.91 -4.63 -3.99
C ASN A 20 -7.00 -3.63 -4.42
N VAL A 21 -8.15 -3.63 -3.72
CA VAL A 21 -9.21 -2.63 -3.98
C VAL A 21 -8.73 -1.23 -3.62
N GLY A 22 -8.06 -1.08 -2.46
CA GLY A 22 -7.52 0.20 -1.99
C GLY A 22 -6.48 0.79 -2.94
N ASP A 23 -5.61 -0.05 -3.47
CA ASP A 23 -4.47 0.36 -4.30
C ASP A 23 -4.86 0.64 -5.76
N HIS A 24 -5.81 -0.14 -6.30
CA HIS A 24 -6.11 -0.06 -7.73
C HIS A 24 -7.47 0.59 -8.06
N TRP A 25 -8.45 0.57 -7.13
CA TRP A 25 -9.79 1.11 -7.38
C TRP A 25 -10.10 2.38 -6.59
N VAL A 26 -9.52 2.51 -5.39
CA VAL A 26 -9.79 3.66 -4.50
C VAL A 26 -8.75 4.76 -4.67
N GLN A 27 -7.52 4.43 -5.06
CA GLN A 27 -6.50 5.41 -5.36
C GLN A 27 -6.95 6.32 -6.51
N SER A 28 -6.92 7.65 -6.28
CA SER A 28 -7.18 8.61 -7.34
C SER A 28 -5.99 8.77 -8.28
N ASP A 29 -6.24 9.14 -9.55
CA ASP A 29 -5.21 9.45 -10.54
C ASP A 29 -4.26 10.54 -10.04
N TYR A 30 -4.79 11.54 -9.33
CA TYR A 30 -3.98 12.58 -8.70
C TYR A 30 -2.94 11.98 -7.74
N CYS A 31 -3.39 11.12 -6.80
CA CYS A 31 -2.48 10.47 -5.85
C CYS A 31 -1.46 9.59 -6.58
N ALA A 32 -1.91 8.80 -7.57
CA ALA A 32 -1.03 7.92 -8.34
C ALA A 32 0.09 8.68 -9.05
N ARG A 33 -0.21 9.86 -9.59
CA ARG A 33 0.74 10.69 -10.33
C ARG A 33 1.64 11.55 -9.44
N VAL A 34 1.08 12.11 -8.35
CA VAL A 34 1.74 13.15 -7.53
C VAL A 34 2.51 12.57 -6.34
N LYS A 35 2.16 11.37 -5.84
CA LYS A 35 2.75 10.81 -4.60
C LYS A 35 4.29 10.69 -4.59
N GLY A 36 4.95 10.72 -5.76
CA GLY A 36 6.40 10.72 -5.91
C GLY A 36 7.03 12.10 -6.10
N ALA A 37 6.23 13.17 -6.21
CA ALA A 37 6.73 14.51 -6.51
C ALA A 37 7.67 15.05 -5.42
N THR A 38 8.73 15.76 -5.87
CA THR A 38 9.67 16.52 -5.03
C THR A 38 9.94 17.88 -5.65
N ASP A 39 10.51 18.81 -4.90
CA ASP A 39 10.85 20.14 -5.43
C ASP A 39 11.97 20.05 -6.47
N ASP A 40 12.87 19.06 -6.36
CA ASP A 40 13.91 18.78 -7.35
C ASP A 40 13.37 18.07 -8.60
N LYS A 41 12.26 17.32 -8.46
CA LYS A 41 11.57 16.60 -9.54
C LYS A 41 10.07 16.79 -9.41
N PRO A 42 9.58 17.98 -9.77
CA PRO A 42 8.17 18.29 -9.68
C PRO A 42 7.35 17.52 -10.73
N VAL A 43 6.11 17.25 -10.41
CA VAL A 43 5.13 16.68 -11.32
C VAL A 43 4.26 17.80 -11.89
N TYR A 44 4.15 17.82 -13.21
CA TYR A 44 3.30 18.75 -13.96
C TYR A 44 2.01 18.03 -14.35
N LEU A 45 0.87 18.57 -13.93
CA LEU A 45 -0.44 18.09 -14.36
C LEU A 45 -1.09 19.11 -15.28
N THR A 46 -1.39 18.67 -16.51
CA THR A 46 -2.17 19.42 -17.49
C THR A 46 -3.64 19.13 -17.32
N THR A 47 -4.49 20.11 -17.56
CA THR A 47 -5.93 19.95 -17.72
C THR A 47 -6.26 19.54 -19.16
N ASP A 48 -7.53 19.23 -19.42
CA ASP A 48 -8.00 18.95 -20.77
C ASP A 48 -8.13 20.25 -21.62
N ASP A 49 -8.03 21.41 -21.01
CA ASP A 49 -8.04 22.70 -21.68
C ASP A 49 -6.61 23.05 -22.16
N PRO A 50 -6.37 23.18 -23.48
CA PRO A 50 -5.05 23.48 -24.02
C PRO A 50 -4.55 24.89 -23.67
N ASP A 51 -5.43 25.79 -23.23
CA ASP A 51 -5.08 27.15 -22.85
C ASP A 51 -4.70 27.27 -21.35
N ASP A 52 -4.90 26.19 -20.57
CA ASP A 52 -4.52 26.15 -19.16
C ASP A 52 -3.03 25.85 -18.97
N GLU A 53 -2.37 26.63 -18.12
CA GLU A 53 -1.00 26.30 -17.70
C GLU A 53 -0.98 25.07 -16.80
N PRO A 54 0.01 24.17 -16.96
CA PRO A 54 0.17 23.00 -16.08
C PRO A 54 0.32 23.41 -14.61
N THR A 55 -0.40 22.73 -13.72
CA THR A 55 -0.15 22.87 -12.29
C THR A 55 1.12 22.12 -11.88
N VAL A 56 1.92 22.72 -11.00
CA VAL A 56 3.22 22.18 -10.57
C VAL A 56 3.11 21.68 -9.15
N HIS A 57 3.49 20.43 -8.93
CA HIS A 57 3.41 19.75 -7.63
C HIS A 57 4.80 19.33 -7.17
N GLY A 58 5.21 19.83 -6.01
CA GLY A 58 6.49 19.55 -5.38
C GLY A 58 6.39 18.60 -4.18
N THR A 59 7.37 18.67 -3.32
CA THR A 59 7.54 17.81 -2.14
C THR A 59 6.31 17.79 -1.22
N SER A 60 5.75 18.96 -0.92
CA SER A 60 4.58 19.08 -0.03
C SER A 60 3.36 18.33 -0.57
N ASP A 61 3.08 18.51 -1.86
CA ASP A 61 1.95 17.84 -2.51
C ASP A 61 2.18 16.34 -2.64
N GLY A 62 3.41 15.93 -2.95
CA GLY A 62 3.79 14.53 -2.98
C GLY A 62 3.59 13.82 -1.63
N ILE A 63 3.97 14.46 -0.53
CA ILE A 63 3.74 13.94 0.84
C ILE A 63 2.24 13.80 1.13
N LYS A 64 1.44 14.84 0.83
CA LYS A 64 -0.01 14.83 1.06
C LYS A 64 -0.72 13.77 0.22
N ALA A 65 -0.37 13.69 -1.07
CA ALA A 65 -0.94 12.70 -1.99
C ALA A 65 -0.63 11.27 -1.53
N CYS A 66 0.62 11.00 -1.14
CA CYS A 66 1.02 9.70 -0.60
C CYS A 66 0.30 9.37 0.71
N ALA A 67 0.24 10.30 1.66
CA ALA A 67 -0.42 10.10 2.94
C ALA A 67 -1.94 9.86 2.77
N TRP A 68 -2.59 10.60 1.87
CA TRP A 68 -4.01 10.41 1.57
C TRP A 68 -4.28 9.04 0.93
N HIS A 69 -3.45 8.65 -0.03
CA HIS A 69 -3.54 7.32 -0.63
C HIS A 69 -3.39 6.21 0.43
N CYS A 70 -2.35 6.28 1.26
CA CYS A 70 -2.13 5.29 2.31
C CYS A 70 -3.27 5.24 3.34
N LEU A 71 -3.89 6.39 3.63
CA LEU A 71 -5.06 6.45 4.50
C LEU A 71 -6.27 5.73 3.90
N THR A 72 -6.60 6.02 2.63
CA THR A 72 -7.73 5.38 1.94
C THR A 72 -7.49 3.89 1.71
N TYR A 73 -6.26 3.49 1.37
CA TYR A 73 -5.83 2.11 1.30
C TYR A 73 -6.05 1.37 2.62
N THR A 74 -5.55 1.92 3.73
CA THR A 74 -5.67 1.30 5.05
C THR A 74 -7.13 1.24 5.52
N ALA A 75 -7.93 2.28 5.21
CA ALA A 75 -9.37 2.28 5.51
C ALA A 75 -10.10 1.18 4.73
N THR A 76 -9.74 0.93 3.47
CA THR A 76 -10.32 -0.14 2.66
C THR A 76 -9.97 -1.52 3.22
N GLN A 77 -8.73 -1.71 3.69
CA GLN A 77 -8.35 -2.93 4.42
C GLN A 77 -9.17 -3.11 5.70
N ALA A 78 -9.31 -2.04 6.49
CA ALA A 78 -10.07 -2.09 7.74
C ALA A 78 -11.54 -2.47 7.50
N LEU A 79 -12.15 -1.94 6.46
CA LEU A 79 -13.53 -2.26 6.05
C LEU A 79 -13.64 -3.71 5.60
N ALA A 80 -12.75 -4.20 4.73
CA ALA A 80 -12.77 -5.57 4.23
C ALA A 80 -12.57 -6.58 5.36
N VAL A 81 -11.56 -6.37 6.22
CA VAL A 81 -11.28 -7.25 7.36
C VAL A 81 -12.39 -7.16 8.39
N GLY A 82 -12.87 -5.96 8.73
CA GLY A 82 -13.94 -5.77 9.72
C GLY A 82 -15.26 -6.41 9.30
N ALA A 83 -15.69 -6.18 8.05
CA ALA A 83 -16.90 -6.81 7.51
C ALA A 83 -16.77 -8.32 7.40
N GLY A 84 -15.67 -8.82 6.83
CA GLY A 84 -15.42 -10.25 6.69
C GLY A 84 -15.28 -10.95 8.04
N ALA A 85 -14.56 -10.38 9.00
CA ALA A 85 -14.46 -10.93 10.35
C ALA A 85 -15.82 -11.05 11.02
N ARG A 86 -16.69 -10.03 10.84
CA ARG A 86 -18.07 -10.07 11.36
C ARG A 86 -18.87 -11.23 10.76
N VAL A 87 -18.81 -11.41 9.44
CA VAL A 87 -19.50 -12.50 8.71
C VAL A 87 -18.99 -13.87 9.16
N LEU A 88 -17.68 -14.02 9.33
CA LEU A 88 -17.02 -15.26 9.71
C LEU A 88 -17.07 -15.54 11.23
N GLY A 89 -17.69 -14.67 12.03
CA GLY A 89 -17.74 -14.82 13.48
C GLY A 89 -16.37 -14.66 14.17
N ILE A 90 -15.41 -13.98 13.52
CA ILE A 90 -14.09 -13.71 14.07
C ILE A 90 -14.14 -12.46 14.94
N ARG A 91 -13.57 -12.53 16.14
CA ARG A 91 -13.36 -11.39 17.03
C ARG A 91 -11.89 -11.06 17.07
N LEU A 92 -11.50 -9.95 16.46
CA LEU A 92 -10.13 -9.42 16.54
C LEU A 92 -9.95 -8.64 17.85
N HIS A 93 -8.76 -8.71 18.42
CA HIS A 93 -8.41 -7.84 19.54
C HIS A 93 -8.18 -6.42 19.02
N PRO A 94 -8.86 -5.37 19.54
CA PRO A 94 -8.81 -4.02 18.98
C PRO A 94 -7.39 -3.45 18.87
N GLY A 95 -6.57 -3.64 19.91
CA GLY A 95 -5.17 -3.17 19.90
C GLY A 95 -4.31 -3.87 18.84
N ALA A 96 -4.52 -5.19 18.64
CA ALA A 96 -3.80 -5.94 17.60
C ALA A 96 -4.25 -5.52 16.20
N ALA A 97 -5.54 -5.31 15.99
CA ALA A 97 -6.08 -4.80 14.73
C ALA A 97 -5.54 -3.40 14.41
N ALA A 98 -5.53 -2.49 15.40
CA ALA A 98 -4.97 -1.16 15.23
C ALA A 98 -3.46 -1.20 14.92
N ALA A 99 -2.70 -2.04 15.60
CA ALA A 99 -1.26 -2.21 15.34
C ALA A 99 -0.99 -2.77 13.93
N ALA A 100 -1.82 -3.72 13.47
CA ALA A 100 -1.74 -4.26 12.12
C ALA A 100 -2.02 -3.20 11.04
N LEU A 101 -3.05 -2.37 11.24
CA LEU A 101 -3.37 -1.27 10.32
C LEU A 101 -2.28 -0.19 10.32
N ALA A 102 -1.71 0.14 11.48
CA ALA A 102 -0.59 1.07 11.57
C ALA A 102 0.66 0.51 10.86
N LEU A 103 0.96 -0.77 11.04
CA LEU A 103 2.05 -1.45 10.31
C LEU A 103 1.81 -1.39 8.79
N SER A 104 0.60 -1.72 8.34
CA SER A 104 0.22 -1.64 6.93
C SER A 104 0.38 -0.23 6.38
N PHE A 105 -0.12 0.79 7.07
CA PHE A 105 0.00 2.19 6.67
C PHE A 105 1.48 2.62 6.50
N VAL A 106 2.30 2.37 7.51
CA VAL A 106 3.70 2.82 7.52
C VAL A 106 4.52 2.15 6.44
N THR A 107 4.36 0.83 6.26
CA THR A 107 5.12 0.08 5.25
C THR A 107 4.65 0.37 3.84
N HIS A 108 3.35 0.64 3.65
CA HIS A 108 2.79 1.08 2.39
C HIS A 108 3.29 2.49 2.04
N TYR A 109 3.25 3.43 2.98
CA TYR A 109 3.79 4.77 2.77
C TYR A 109 5.28 4.75 2.40
N ALA A 110 6.08 3.94 3.07
CA ALA A 110 7.51 3.83 2.81
C ALA A 110 7.83 3.33 1.38
N ALA A 111 7.00 2.42 0.85
CA ALA A 111 7.11 1.94 -0.52
C ALA A 111 6.58 2.96 -1.54
N ASP A 112 5.41 3.49 -1.26
CA ASP A 112 4.62 4.31 -2.18
C ASP A 112 5.08 5.77 -2.30
N ARG A 113 5.89 6.22 -1.37
CA ARG A 113 6.62 7.49 -1.51
C ARG A 113 7.76 7.29 -2.52
N ARG A 114 7.40 7.10 -3.78
CA ARG A 114 8.25 6.75 -4.94
C ARG A 114 9.16 7.89 -5.38
N VAL A 115 9.93 8.46 -4.46
CA VAL A 115 10.99 9.42 -4.81
C VAL A 115 12.17 8.67 -5.45
N GLU A 116 12.90 9.34 -6.33
CA GLU A 116 14.13 8.80 -6.90
C GLU A 116 15.15 8.52 -5.79
N GLY A 117 15.82 7.37 -5.87
CA GLY A 117 16.67 6.89 -4.77
C GLY A 117 15.90 6.49 -3.51
N GLY A 118 14.58 6.34 -3.57
CA GLY A 118 13.73 5.97 -2.45
C GLY A 118 14.00 4.57 -1.92
N LEU A 119 13.22 4.16 -0.89
CA LEU A 119 13.48 2.94 -0.13
C LEU A 119 13.60 1.70 -1.01
N LEU A 120 12.61 1.44 -1.88
CA LEU A 120 12.57 0.21 -2.69
C LEU A 120 13.67 0.19 -3.75
N GLU A 121 13.95 1.32 -4.39
CA GLU A 121 15.04 1.43 -5.35
C GLU A 121 16.39 1.17 -4.66
N THR A 122 16.62 1.79 -3.51
CA THR A 122 17.83 1.58 -2.71
C THR A 122 17.98 0.12 -2.28
N LEU A 123 16.89 -0.54 -1.87
CA LEU A 123 16.91 -1.96 -1.54
C LEU A 123 17.20 -2.83 -2.75
N ALA A 124 16.60 -2.51 -3.90
CA ALA A 124 16.86 -3.24 -5.15
C ALA A 124 18.34 -3.15 -5.55
N GLU A 125 18.94 -1.97 -5.46
CA GLU A 125 20.38 -1.79 -5.74
C GLU A 125 21.24 -2.61 -4.76
N LYS A 126 21.00 -2.47 -3.46
CA LYS A 126 21.77 -3.17 -2.42
C LYS A 126 21.65 -4.69 -2.46
N THR A 127 20.55 -5.20 -2.99
CA THR A 127 20.31 -6.66 -3.10
C THR A 127 20.66 -7.23 -4.49
N GLY A 128 21.28 -6.43 -5.36
CA GLY A 128 21.66 -6.83 -6.71
C GLY A 128 20.46 -6.94 -7.67
N LYS A 129 19.34 -6.31 -7.36
CA LYS A 129 18.12 -6.28 -8.18
C LYS A 129 17.92 -4.97 -8.96
N GLY A 130 18.90 -4.06 -8.96
CA GLY A 130 18.82 -2.78 -9.64
C GLY A 130 18.49 -2.91 -11.13
N ASN A 131 19.10 -3.86 -11.86
CA ASN A 131 18.75 -4.12 -13.25
C ASN A 131 17.31 -4.61 -13.42
N PHE A 132 16.83 -5.46 -12.52
CA PHE A 132 15.43 -5.90 -12.53
C PHE A 132 14.47 -4.76 -12.19
N TRP A 133 14.81 -3.91 -11.22
CA TRP A 133 14.04 -2.73 -10.88
C TRP A 133 13.77 -1.83 -12.11
N ARG A 134 14.79 -1.62 -12.93
CA ARG A 134 14.71 -0.79 -14.15
C ARG A 134 14.11 -1.52 -15.36
N LEU A 135 13.83 -2.81 -15.26
CA LEU A 135 13.28 -3.59 -16.38
C LEU A 135 11.83 -3.17 -16.67
N ALA A 136 11.59 -2.71 -17.88
CA ALA A 136 10.26 -2.29 -18.37
C ALA A 136 10.05 -2.78 -19.81
N SER A 137 10.18 -4.09 -20.05
CA SER A 137 10.07 -4.68 -21.38
C SER A 137 9.45 -6.08 -21.32
N HIS A 138 9.00 -6.59 -22.46
CA HIS A 138 8.42 -7.93 -22.61
C HIS A 138 7.24 -8.21 -21.64
N GLY A 139 6.42 -7.18 -21.36
CA GLY A 139 5.29 -7.29 -20.44
C GLY A 139 5.65 -7.33 -18.95
N ILE A 140 6.94 -7.11 -18.60
CA ILE A 140 7.42 -7.06 -17.23
C ILE A 140 7.72 -5.62 -16.84
N ASN A 141 7.27 -5.22 -15.65
CA ASN A 141 7.69 -4.01 -14.96
C ASN A 141 8.34 -4.42 -13.64
N GLY A 142 9.67 -4.36 -13.57
CA GLY A 142 10.45 -4.85 -12.44
C GLY A 142 10.19 -4.05 -11.16
N ALA A 143 10.04 -2.73 -11.26
CA ALA A 143 9.69 -1.88 -10.14
C ALA A 143 8.32 -2.28 -9.55
N TYR A 144 7.31 -2.48 -10.40
CA TYR A 144 5.98 -2.97 -9.96
C TYR A 144 6.06 -4.33 -9.29
N CYS A 145 6.85 -5.27 -9.84
CA CYS A 145 6.99 -6.60 -9.26
C CYS A 145 7.61 -6.57 -7.85
N LEU A 146 8.66 -5.76 -7.65
CA LEU A 146 9.32 -5.62 -6.35
C LEU A 146 8.43 -4.88 -5.34
N ASP A 147 7.72 -3.85 -5.78
CA ASP A 147 6.72 -3.13 -5.00
C ASP A 147 5.59 -4.07 -4.54
N SER A 148 5.01 -4.84 -5.46
CA SER A 148 3.98 -5.84 -5.14
C SER A 148 4.48 -6.91 -4.15
N ALA A 149 5.73 -7.38 -4.32
CA ALA A 149 6.32 -8.34 -3.39
C ALA A 149 6.51 -7.75 -1.98
N TRP A 150 6.90 -6.49 -1.88
CA TRP A 150 6.98 -5.74 -0.62
C TRP A 150 5.61 -5.67 0.08
N HIS A 151 4.57 -5.24 -0.64
CA HIS A 151 3.23 -5.15 -0.09
C HIS A 151 2.73 -6.51 0.40
N HIS A 152 2.85 -7.57 -0.39
CA HIS A 152 2.45 -8.92 0.00
C HIS A 152 3.19 -9.44 1.25
N GLY A 153 4.47 -9.13 1.39
CA GLY A 153 5.25 -9.45 2.59
C GLY A 153 4.69 -8.77 3.83
N TRP A 154 4.48 -7.46 3.76
CA TRP A 154 4.00 -6.68 4.90
C TRP A 154 2.51 -6.89 5.21
N GLU A 155 1.67 -7.15 4.23
CA GLU A 155 0.29 -7.60 4.43
C GLU A 155 0.23 -8.91 5.22
N THR A 156 1.15 -9.83 4.91
CA THR A 156 1.27 -11.10 5.65
C THR A 156 1.69 -10.86 7.10
N ALA A 157 2.66 -9.97 7.33
CA ALA A 157 3.08 -9.59 8.67
C ALA A 157 1.95 -8.88 9.43
N ALA A 158 1.24 -7.97 8.80
CA ALA A 158 0.08 -7.28 9.38
C ALA A 158 -1.04 -8.25 9.76
N ALA A 159 -1.33 -9.26 8.91
CA ALA A 159 -2.32 -10.30 9.21
C ALA A 159 -1.90 -11.16 10.41
N LEU A 160 -0.61 -11.48 10.56
CA LEU A 160 -0.09 -12.17 11.76
C LEU A 160 -0.34 -11.33 13.02
N VAL A 161 -0.02 -10.04 12.98
CA VAL A 161 -0.26 -9.12 14.11
C VAL A 161 -1.76 -9.01 14.42
N ALA A 162 -2.62 -8.85 13.43
CA ALA A 162 -4.07 -8.72 13.60
C ALA A 162 -4.70 -9.93 14.29
N THR A 163 -4.10 -11.12 14.13
CA THR A 163 -4.62 -12.36 14.73
C THR A 163 -4.12 -12.62 16.15
N ILE A 164 -3.28 -11.76 16.71
CA ILE A 164 -2.87 -11.85 18.12
C ILE A 164 -4.09 -11.66 19.02
N GLY A 165 -4.41 -12.66 19.82
CA GLY A 165 -5.58 -12.64 20.71
C GLY A 165 -6.92 -12.77 20.00
N ALA A 166 -6.96 -13.04 18.69
CA ALA A 166 -8.19 -13.27 17.95
C ALA A 166 -8.88 -14.58 18.40
N LYS A 167 -10.22 -14.58 18.35
CA LYS A 167 -11.08 -15.71 18.76
C LYS A 167 -12.20 -15.89 17.73
N THR A 168 -12.71 -17.10 17.59
CA THR A 168 -14.00 -17.38 16.96
C THR A 168 -15.12 -17.24 17.98
N ARG A 169 -16.32 -16.87 17.52
CA ARG A 169 -17.54 -16.88 18.33
C ARG A 169 -18.01 -18.31 18.57
#